data_7d2d73f0500d9f5bb9e427af11dcbd6b
#
_entry.id   7d2d73f0500d9f5bb9e427af11dcbd6b
#
_cell.length_a   1.000
_cell.length_b   1.000
_cell.length_c   1.000
_cell.angle_alpha   90.00
_cell.angle_beta   90.00
_cell.angle_gamma   90.00
#
_symmetry.space_group_name_H-M   'P 1'
#
loop_
_entity.id
_entity.type
_entity.pdbx_description
1 polymer ?
#
loop_
_entity_poly.entity_id
_entity_poly.type
_entity_poly.pdbx_seq_one_letter_code
_entity_poly.pdbx_strand_id
1 'polypeptide(L)'
;MQLYEKLVSGDEKLALVGLGYVGMPIAVAFSKRVKVVGFDLNAKKIELYKNGIDPTNEVGNEAVKNCSVEFTADESKLKEARFIIVAVPTPVNDDHTPDLTPVEGASEIVGRNLTKGSVVVYESTVYPGVTEDICVPILEKESGLKCGADFKIGYSPERINPGDKVHRLETITKIVSGMDDETLDTVAKTYELVVKAGVHRAESIKVAEAAKVIENSQRDINIAFMNELSIIFNKMGIDTKSVLEAAGTKWNFLKFYPGLVGGHCIGVDPYYLTYKAEEMGYHSQIILSGRRINDDMGKYVAENTVKNLIKADVPVKNAKVAILGFTFKENCPDTRNTKIIDIYNELREYGITPVIADPEADADEAKRLYGIEFVDINDIKNCDAVILAVAHEQFKSLTMNDFEAMFKHNENKNVLVDIKGLLDRKEYENAGYIYWRL
;
A
#
# COMPACT_ATOMS: atom_id res chain seq x y z
N MET A 1 30.32 -24.63 -10.84
CA MET A 1 30.12 -23.30 -10.20
C MET A 1 28.65 -23.11 -10.05
N GLN A 2 28.18 -22.89 -8.83
CA GLN A 2 26.76 -22.68 -8.54
C GLN A 2 26.28 -21.33 -9.14
N LEU A 3 24.98 -21.17 -9.39
CA LEU A 3 24.44 -19.98 -10.01
C LEU A 3 24.81 -18.69 -9.23
N TYR A 4 24.75 -18.74 -7.90
CA TYR A 4 25.19 -17.63 -7.04
C TYR A 4 26.61 -17.17 -7.32
N GLU A 5 27.54 -18.11 -7.43
CA GLU A 5 28.97 -17.81 -7.71
C GLU A 5 29.15 -17.15 -9.09
N LYS A 6 28.38 -17.58 -10.10
CA LYS A 6 28.37 -16.98 -11.43
C LYS A 6 27.77 -15.57 -11.44
N LEU A 7 26.77 -15.29 -10.62
CA LEU A 7 26.23 -13.95 -10.46
C LEU A 7 27.31 -13.02 -9.87
N VAL A 8 28.00 -13.46 -8.82
CA VAL A 8 29.02 -12.65 -8.13
C VAL A 8 30.25 -12.44 -9.01
N SER A 9 30.68 -13.45 -9.81
CA SER A 9 31.81 -13.31 -10.77
C SER A 9 31.40 -12.46 -11.99
N GLY A 10 30.13 -12.24 -12.23
CA GLY A 10 29.62 -11.52 -13.40
C GLY A 10 29.57 -12.39 -14.68
N ASP A 11 29.68 -13.73 -14.55
CA ASP A 11 29.49 -14.67 -15.65
C ASP A 11 28.02 -14.88 -16.01
N GLU A 12 27.13 -14.56 -15.07
CA GLU A 12 25.67 -14.58 -15.26
C GLU A 12 25.06 -13.25 -14.87
N LYS A 13 23.85 -12.96 -15.37
CA LYS A 13 23.05 -11.77 -15.06
C LYS A 13 21.86 -12.13 -14.17
N LEU A 14 21.41 -11.14 -13.41
CA LEU A 14 20.12 -11.12 -12.72
C LEU A 14 19.14 -10.28 -13.55
N ALA A 15 17.90 -10.71 -13.68
CA ALA A 15 16.84 -9.90 -14.29
C ALA A 15 15.77 -9.52 -13.28
N LEU A 16 15.29 -8.28 -13.37
CA LEU A 16 14.08 -7.78 -12.71
C LEU A 16 12.98 -7.61 -13.75
N VAL A 17 11.82 -8.24 -13.52
CA VAL A 17 10.62 -8.13 -14.34
C VAL A 17 9.58 -7.31 -13.56
N GLY A 18 9.28 -6.12 -14.07
CA GLY A 18 8.47 -5.10 -13.39
C GLY A 18 9.34 -4.12 -12.61
N LEU A 19 9.44 -2.88 -13.10
CA LEU A 19 10.25 -1.81 -12.50
C LEU A 19 9.32 -0.74 -11.85
N GLY A 20 8.39 -1.20 -11.02
CA GLY A 20 7.54 -0.36 -10.19
C GLY A 20 8.15 -0.04 -8.83
N TYR A 21 7.28 0.26 -7.86
CA TYR A 21 7.65 0.61 -6.48
C TYR A 21 8.48 -0.47 -5.76
N VAL A 22 8.33 -1.73 -6.15
CA VAL A 22 9.07 -2.87 -5.59
C VAL A 22 10.32 -3.15 -6.43
N GLY A 23 10.15 -3.36 -7.74
CA GLY A 23 11.24 -3.84 -8.58
C GLY A 23 12.36 -2.84 -8.80
N MET A 24 12.05 -1.53 -8.87
CA MET A 24 13.09 -0.53 -9.11
C MET A 24 14.09 -0.41 -7.96
N PRO A 25 13.68 -0.30 -6.68
CA PRO A 25 14.61 -0.34 -5.54
C PRO A 25 15.47 -1.59 -5.50
N ILE A 26 14.89 -2.76 -5.80
CA ILE A 26 15.59 -4.04 -5.84
C ILE A 26 16.64 -4.05 -6.98
N ALA A 27 16.25 -3.60 -8.18
CA ALA A 27 17.16 -3.52 -9.33
C ALA A 27 18.37 -2.63 -9.04
N VAL A 28 18.15 -1.44 -8.46
CA VAL A 28 19.21 -0.50 -8.07
C VAL A 28 20.12 -1.11 -6.99
N ALA A 29 19.54 -1.78 -5.99
CA ALA A 29 20.32 -2.41 -4.93
C ALA A 29 21.23 -3.52 -5.49
N PHE A 30 20.68 -4.42 -6.30
CA PHE A 30 21.44 -5.51 -6.92
C PHE A 30 22.48 -5.00 -7.92
N SER A 31 22.22 -3.92 -8.66
CA SER A 31 23.18 -3.38 -9.65
C SER A 31 24.49 -2.93 -9.04
N LYS A 32 24.54 -2.70 -7.73
CA LYS A 32 25.78 -2.42 -6.99
C LYS A 32 26.64 -3.66 -6.74
N ARG A 33 26.12 -4.85 -7.00
CA ARG A 33 26.73 -6.14 -6.65
C ARG A 33 26.90 -7.08 -7.83
N VAL A 34 25.93 -7.12 -8.74
CA VAL A 34 25.85 -8.04 -9.88
C VAL A 34 25.38 -7.29 -11.13
N LYS A 35 25.52 -7.93 -12.30
CA LYS A 35 24.96 -7.40 -13.55
C LYS A 35 23.44 -7.57 -13.54
N VAL A 36 22.69 -6.49 -13.79
CA VAL A 36 21.22 -6.48 -13.73
C VAL A 36 20.62 -6.03 -15.04
N VAL A 37 19.66 -6.82 -15.55
CA VAL A 37 18.73 -6.44 -16.62
C VAL A 37 17.41 -6.02 -15.96
N GLY A 38 16.98 -4.80 -16.18
CA GLY A 38 15.69 -4.29 -15.68
C GLY A 38 14.69 -4.23 -16.84
N PHE A 39 13.67 -5.08 -16.79
CA PHE A 39 12.62 -5.17 -17.81
C PHE A 39 11.29 -4.62 -17.31
N ASP A 40 10.63 -3.80 -18.12
CA ASP A 40 9.25 -3.35 -17.90
C ASP A 40 8.54 -3.19 -19.25
N LEU A 41 7.27 -3.62 -19.33
CA LEU A 41 6.44 -3.48 -20.53
C LEU A 41 6.21 -2.04 -20.95
N ASN A 42 6.27 -1.10 -20.01
CA ASN A 42 6.04 0.31 -20.27
C ASN A 42 7.30 0.96 -20.88
N ALA A 43 7.36 1.02 -22.21
CA ALA A 43 8.47 1.62 -22.94
C ALA A 43 8.74 3.08 -22.56
N LYS A 44 7.69 3.85 -22.22
CA LYS A 44 7.85 5.26 -21.78
C LYS A 44 8.56 5.32 -20.42
N LYS A 45 8.21 4.42 -19.51
CA LYS A 45 8.89 4.30 -18.20
C LYS A 45 10.36 3.91 -18.39
N ILE A 46 10.64 2.96 -19.24
CA ILE A 46 12.02 2.54 -19.59
C ILE A 46 12.83 3.72 -20.13
N GLU A 47 12.24 4.54 -21.00
CA GLU A 47 12.92 5.71 -21.55
C GLU A 47 13.23 6.75 -20.44
N LEU A 48 12.33 6.97 -19.51
CA LEU A 48 12.58 7.83 -18.34
C LEU A 48 13.76 7.32 -17.52
N TYR A 49 13.80 6.02 -17.20
CA TYR A 49 14.92 5.41 -16.47
C TYR A 49 16.24 5.54 -17.21
N LYS A 50 16.27 5.31 -18.53
CA LYS A 50 17.49 5.51 -19.36
C LYS A 50 17.98 6.95 -19.32
N ASN A 51 17.07 7.91 -19.19
CA ASN A 51 17.41 9.34 -19.04
C ASN A 51 17.70 9.75 -17.58
N GLY A 52 17.76 8.78 -16.65
CA GLY A 52 18.07 9.03 -15.24
C GLY A 52 16.92 9.70 -14.47
N ILE A 53 15.69 9.51 -14.91
CA ILE A 53 14.49 10.03 -14.25
C ILE A 53 13.77 8.86 -13.59
N ASP A 54 13.46 9.00 -12.31
CA ASP A 54 12.67 8.04 -11.54
C ASP A 54 11.19 8.44 -11.52
N PRO A 55 10.33 7.83 -12.34
CA PRO A 55 8.90 8.16 -12.35
C PRO A 55 8.15 7.61 -11.11
N THR A 56 8.79 6.72 -10.32
CA THR A 56 8.18 6.17 -9.10
C THR A 56 8.53 6.98 -7.86
N ASN A 57 9.56 7.81 -7.93
CA ASN A 57 10.11 8.60 -6.83
C ASN A 57 10.56 7.78 -5.60
N GLU A 58 10.83 6.48 -5.79
CA GLU A 58 11.23 5.56 -4.71
C GLU A 58 12.73 5.59 -4.43
N VAL A 59 13.54 5.66 -5.48
CA VAL A 59 15.01 5.68 -5.35
C VAL A 59 15.62 7.05 -5.64
N GLY A 60 14.88 7.89 -6.36
CA GLY A 60 15.28 9.22 -6.78
C GLY A 60 16.17 9.24 -8.04
N ASN A 61 16.13 10.34 -8.76
CA ASN A 61 16.81 10.52 -10.05
C ASN A 61 18.33 10.27 -9.95
N GLU A 62 18.96 10.66 -8.86
CA GLU A 62 20.41 10.49 -8.69
C GLU A 62 20.80 9.01 -8.61
N ALA A 63 20.00 8.19 -7.90
CA ALA A 63 20.26 6.77 -7.79
C ALA A 63 20.05 6.07 -9.14
N VAL A 64 19.05 6.48 -9.92
CA VAL A 64 18.82 5.96 -11.28
C VAL A 64 19.98 6.31 -12.21
N LYS A 65 20.46 7.55 -12.20
CA LYS A 65 21.61 7.99 -13.03
C LYS A 65 22.90 7.22 -12.71
N ASN A 66 23.09 6.87 -11.44
CA ASN A 66 24.31 6.24 -10.97
C ASN A 66 24.25 4.70 -10.92
N CYS A 67 23.12 4.08 -11.24
CA CYS A 67 23.01 2.62 -11.26
C CYS A 67 23.54 2.02 -12.58
N SER A 68 23.92 0.75 -12.53
CA SER A 68 24.39 -0.02 -13.69
C SER A 68 23.33 -0.98 -14.24
N VAL A 69 22.04 -0.67 -14.04
CA VAL A 69 20.93 -1.49 -14.56
C VAL A 69 20.81 -1.29 -16.07
N GLU A 70 20.76 -2.40 -16.82
CA GLU A 70 20.45 -2.41 -18.26
C GLU A 70 18.93 -2.33 -18.42
N PHE A 71 18.36 -1.12 -18.57
CA PHE A 71 16.93 -0.91 -18.73
C PHE A 71 16.44 -1.26 -20.13
N THR A 72 15.39 -2.09 -20.22
CA THR A 72 14.85 -2.55 -21.51
C THR A 72 13.35 -2.81 -21.46
N ALA A 73 12.68 -2.60 -22.61
CA ALA A 73 11.32 -3.07 -22.87
C ALA A 73 11.32 -4.28 -23.84
N ASP A 74 12.51 -4.77 -24.24
CA ASP A 74 12.67 -5.95 -25.09
C ASP A 74 12.76 -7.20 -24.21
N GLU A 75 11.71 -8.03 -24.23
CA GLU A 75 11.65 -9.26 -23.43
C GLU A 75 12.75 -10.27 -23.78
N SER A 76 13.30 -10.23 -25.01
CA SER A 76 14.35 -11.15 -25.44
C SER A 76 15.63 -11.02 -24.60
N LYS A 77 15.85 -9.88 -23.97
CA LYS A 77 16.95 -9.62 -23.04
C LYS A 77 16.91 -10.48 -21.77
N LEU A 78 15.73 -10.99 -21.41
CA LEU A 78 15.60 -11.90 -20.27
C LEU A 78 16.36 -13.23 -20.49
N LYS A 79 16.60 -13.64 -21.72
CA LYS A 79 17.39 -14.83 -22.05
C LYS A 79 18.86 -14.74 -21.59
N GLU A 80 19.35 -13.53 -21.34
CA GLU A 80 20.70 -13.27 -20.88
C GLU A 80 20.87 -13.47 -19.36
N ALA A 81 19.76 -13.70 -18.63
CA ALA A 81 19.77 -13.86 -17.18
C ALA A 81 19.28 -15.24 -16.76
N ARG A 82 19.87 -15.79 -15.70
CA ARG A 82 19.43 -17.06 -15.09
C ARG A 82 18.88 -16.92 -13.69
N PHE A 83 19.00 -15.77 -13.05
CA PHE A 83 18.30 -15.44 -11.83
C PHE A 83 17.29 -14.35 -12.16
N ILE A 84 16.00 -14.68 -12.13
CA ILE A 84 14.94 -13.80 -12.60
C ILE A 84 14.01 -13.50 -11.42
N ILE A 85 13.85 -12.22 -11.09
CA ILE A 85 12.93 -11.76 -10.05
C ILE A 85 11.71 -11.13 -10.73
N VAL A 86 10.52 -11.57 -10.36
CA VAL A 86 9.24 -11.05 -10.84
C VAL A 86 8.60 -10.19 -9.76
N ALA A 87 8.47 -8.89 -10.03
CA ALA A 87 7.99 -7.87 -9.08
C ALA A 87 6.90 -7.00 -9.74
N VAL A 88 5.83 -7.63 -10.18
CA VAL A 88 4.68 -6.97 -10.82
C VAL A 88 3.55 -6.72 -9.81
N PRO A 89 2.66 -5.74 -10.04
CA PRO A 89 1.55 -5.47 -9.14
C PRO A 89 0.56 -6.64 -9.09
N THR A 90 -0.18 -6.74 -7.99
CA THR A 90 -1.22 -7.73 -7.73
C THR A 90 -2.45 -7.01 -7.16
N PRO A 91 -3.26 -6.36 -8.01
CA PRO A 91 -4.47 -5.67 -7.60
C PRO A 91 -5.60 -6.66 -7.30
N VAL A 92 -6.75 -6.12 -6.89
CA VAL A 92 -8.04 -6.84 -6.81
C VAL A 92 -9.01 -6.26 -7.82
N ASN A 93 -9.93 -7.08 -8.27
CA ASN A 93 -11.07 -6.68 -9.09
C ASN A 93 -12.11 -5.90 -8.25
N ASP A 94 -13.11 -5.31 -8.89
CA ASP A 94 -14.20 -4.57 -8.22
C ASP A 94 -15.00 -5.44 -7.23
N ASP A 95 -15.06 -6.74 -7.47
CA ASP A 95 -15.68 -7.73 -6.57
C ASP A 95 -14.74 -8.23 -5.46
N HIS A 96 -13.58 -7.60 -5.29
CA HIS A 96 -12.51 -7.95 -4.34
C HIS A 96 -11.86 -9.33 -4.57
N THR A 97 -12.05 -9.96 -5.73
CA THR A 97 -11.28 -11.16 -6.09
C THR A 97 -9.86 -10.76 -6.53
N PRO A 98 -8.83 -11.61 -6.27
CA PRO A 98 -7.48 -11.35 -6.76
C PRO A 98 -7.41 -11.21 -8.29
N ASP A 99 -6.78 -10.14 -8.77
CA ASP A 99 -6.42 -10.02 -10.19
C ASP A 99 -4.98 -10.50 -10.40
N LEU A 100 -4.85 -11.73 -10.88
CA LEU A 100 -3.55 -12.35 -11.17
C LEU A 100 -3.04 -12.06 -12.60
N THR A 101 -3.81 -11.34 -13.43
CA THR A 101 -3.44 -11.03 -14.83
C THR A 101 -2.01 -10.48 -14.96
N PRO A 102 -1.51 -9.56 -14.10
CA PRO A 102 -0.15 -9.09 -14.23
C PRO A 102 0.90 -10.17 -13.91
N VAL A 103 0.64 -11.05 -12.93
CA VAL A 103 1.56 -12.13 -12.55
C VAL A 103 1.57 -13.24 -13.62
N GLU A 104 0.40 -13.59 -14.14
CA GLU A 104 0.27 -14.57 -15.23
C GLU A 104 0.97 -14.06 -16.49
N GLY A 105 0.72 -12.81 -16.91
CA GLY A 105 1.38 -12.21 -18.07
C GLY A 105 2.89 -12.08 -17.90
N ALA A 106 3.38 -11.75 -16.69
CA ALA A 106 4.81 -11.76 -16.40
C ALA A 106 5.39 -13.17 -16.49
N SER A 107 4.68 -14.19 -16.00
CA SER A 107 5.08 -15.59 -16.09
C SER A 107 5.13 -16.08 -17.53
N GLU A 108 4.21 -15.65 -18.41
CA GLU A 108 4.25 -15.93 -19.85
C GLU A 108 5.50 -15.32 -20.50
N ILE A 109 5.78 -14.05 -20.23
CA ILE A 109 6.96 -13.35 -20.76
C ILE A 109 8.25 -14.04 -20.32
N VAL A 110 8.37 -14.33 -19.02
CA VAL A 110 9.52 -15.05 -18.46
C VAL A 110 9.61 -16.43 -19.09
N GLY A 111 8.52 -17.17 -19.19
CA GLY A 111 8.47 -18.51 -19.79
C GLY A 111 9.03 -18.55 -21.22
N ARG A 112 8.58 -17.64 -22.10
CA ARG A 112 9.08 -17.56 -23.50
C ARG A 112 10.59 -17.27 -23.59
N ASN A 113 11.17 -16.73 -22.54
CA ASN A 113 12.58 -16.33 -22.51
C ASN A 113 13.41 -17.15 -21.50
N LEU A 114 12.81 -18.15 -20.85
CA LEU A 114 13.47 -18.97 -19.84
C LEU A 114 14.50 -19.90 -20.45
N THR A 115 15.66 -20.01 -19.79
CA THR A 115 16.75 -20.89 -20.18
C THR A 115 17.02 -21.97 -19.13
N LYS A 116 17.59 -23.11 -19.53
CA LYS A 116 17.93 -24.18 -18.58
C LYS A 116 18.90 -23.70 -17.50
N GLY A 117 18.65 -24.13 -16.26
CA GLY A 117 19.42 -23.74 -15.09
C GLY A 117 19.03 -22.41 -14.49
N SER A 118 17.90 -21.81 -14.92
CA SER A 118 17.37 -20.60 -14.34
C SER A 118 16.68 -20.85 -13.00
N VAL A 119 16.72 -19.83 -12.14
CA VAL A 119 15.91 -19.71 -10.92
C VAL A 119 14.97 -18.51 -11.08
N VAL A 120 13.67 -18.73 -10.98
CA VAL A 120 12.64 -17.67 -11.03
C VAL A 120 12.11 -17.43 -9.63
N VAL A 121 12.20 -16.20 -9.15
CA VAL A 121 11.74 -15.79 -7.80
C VAL A 121 10.62 -14.78 -7.93
N TYR A 122 9.48 -15.07 -7.33
CA TYR A 122 8.35 -14.13 -7.29
C TYR A 122 8.42 -13.27 -6.03
N GLU A 123 8.24 -11.96 -6.20
CA GLU A 123 8.13 -10.98 -5.11
C GLU A 123 6.71 -10.42 -4.96
N SER A 124 5.90 -10.57 -6.01
CA SER A 124 4.52 -10.10 -6.03
C SER A 124 3.70 -10.73 -4.91
N THR A 125 2.86 -9.95 -4.24
CA THR A 125 1.99 -10.45 -3.16
C THR A 125 0.91 -11.33 -3.75
N VAL A 126 0.85 -12.59 -3.30
CA VAL A 126 -0.12 -13.58 -3.77
C VAL A 126 -0.63 -14.44 -2.61
N TYR A 127 -1.77 -15.11 -2.79
CA TYR A 127 -2.21 -16.10 -1.81
C TYR A 127 -1.38 -17.39 -1.89
N PRO A 128 -1.32 -18.20 -0.81
CA PRO A 128 -0.53 -19.42 -0.80
C PRO A 128 -0.89 -20.40 -1.91
N GLY A 129 0.10 -20.78 -2.70
CA GLY A 129 0.00 -21.71 -3.80
C GLY A 129 0.08 -21.08 -5.19
N VAL A 130 -0.06 -19.76 -5.35
CA VAL A 130 -0.05 -19.11 -6.68
C VAL A 130 1.26 -19.40 -7.42
N THR A 131 2.39 -19.28 -6.75
CA THR A 131 3.70 -19.53 -7.40
C THR A 131 3.79 -20.94 -7.96
N GLU A 132 3.38 -21.94 -7.19
CA GLU A 132 3.51 -23.35 -7.58
C GLU A 132 2.36 -23.81 -8.46
N ASP A 133 1.11 -23.46 -8.12
CA ASP A 133 -0.08 -24.02 -8.74
C ASP A 133 -0.53 -23.25 -10.00
N ILE A 134 -0.10 -21.98 -10.17
CA ILE A 134 -0.46 -21.12 -11.31
C ILE A 134 0.75 -20.73 -12.13
N CYS A 135 1.78 -20.13 -11.50
CA CYS A 135 2.92 -19.60 -12.26
C CYS A 135 3.78 -20.71 -12.88
N VAL A 136 4.03 -21.81 -12.17
CA VAL A 136 4.83 -22.93 -12.71
C VAL A 136 4.22 -23.53 -13.97
N PRO A 137 2.94 -23.90 -14.03
CA PRO A 137 2.31 -24.38 -15.27
C PRO A 137 2.46 -23.42 -16.45
N ILE A 138 2.39 -22.10 -16.23
CA ILE A 138 2.59 -21.09 -17.27
C ILE A 138 4.05 -21.10 -17.74
N LEU A 139 5.00 -21.08 -16.82
CA LEU A 139 6.42 -21.14 -17.15
C LEU A 139 6.78 -22.41 -17.95
N GLU A 140 6.25 -23.56 -17.55
CA GLU A 140 6.47 -24.83 -18.26
C GLU A 140 5.88 -24.80 -19.67
N LYS A 141 4.64 -24.31 -19.80
CA LYS A 141 3.93 -24.23 -21.08
C LYS A 141 4.69 -23.34 -22.08
N GLU A 142 5.06 -22.15 -21.64
CA GLU A 142 5.68 -21.14 -22.52
C GLU A 142 7.14 -21.46 -22.85
N SER A 143 7.89 -22.09 -21.93
CA SER A 143 9.30 -22.44 -22.15
C SER A 143 9.52 -23.82 -22.79
N GLY A 144 8.58 -24.74 -22.61
CA GLY A 144 8.79 -26.15 -22.91
C GLY A 144 9.75 -26.87 -21.94
N LEU A 145 10.17 -26.19 -20.87
CA LEU A 145 11.07 -26.71 -19.83
C LEU A 145 10.24 -27.29 -18.67
N LYS A 146 10.91 -28.09 -17.81
CA LYS A 146 10.30 -28.71 -16.65
C LYS A 146 10.85 -28.12 -15.35
N CYS A 147 9.93 -27.66 -14.49
CA CYS A 147 10.25 -27.21 -13.14
C CYS A 147 10.87 -28.35 -12.32
N GLY A 148 11.88 -28.03 -11.55
CA GLY A 148 12.64 -29.00 -10.77
C GLY A 148 13.77 -29.68 -11.55
N ALA A 149 13.61 -29.93 -12.85
CA ALA A 149 14.61 -30.56 -13.70
C ALA A 149 15.43 -29.53 -14.52
N ASP A 150 14.74 -28.62 -15.21
CA ASP A 150 15.39 -27.68 -16.14
C ASP A 150 15.47 -26.26 -15.54
N PHE A 151 14.58 -25.89 -14.67
CA PHE A 151 14.58 -24.60 -13.93
C PHE A 151 14.04 -24.79 -12.53
N LYS A 152 14.27 -23.82 -11.66
CA LYS A 152 13.85 -23.82 -10.27
C LYS A 152 13.02 -22.58 -9.96
N ILE A 153 12.21 -22.65 -8.89
CA ILE A 153 11.39 -21.54 -8.43
C ILE A 153 11.63 -21.22 -6.96
N GLY A 154 11.44 -19.96 -6.60
CA GLY A 154 11.42 -19.46 -5.24
C GLY A 154 10.41 -18.34 -5.08
N TYR A 155 10.25 -17.91 -3.85
CA TYR A 155 9.39 -16.78 -3.48
C TYR A 155 10.05 -15.95 -2.38
N SER A 156 10.00 -14.63 -2.51
CA SER A 156 10.55 -13.70 -1.54
C SER A 156 9.72 -12.44 -1.48
N PRO A 157 8.77 -12.33 -0.54
CA PRO A 157 7.81 -11.21 -0.51
C PRO A 157 8.49 -9.87 -0.22
N GLU A 158 7.98 -8.80 -0.85
CA GLU A 158 8.37 -7.46 -0.47
C GLU A 158 7.69 -7.04 0.84
N ARG A 159 8.48 -6.41 1.73
CA ARG A 159 8.04 -5.97 3.07
C ARG A 159 8.25 -4.48 3.31
N ILE A 160 8.75 -3.73 2.33
CA ILE A 160 8.95 -2.27 2.41
C ILE A 160 7.59 -1.58 2.36
N ASN A 161 7.42 -0.55 3.20
CA ASN A 161 6.30 0.38 3.08
C ASN A 161 6.71 1.54 2.16
N PRO A 162 6.01 1.80 1.06
CA PRO A 162 6.29 2.94 0.20
C PRO A 162 6.41 4.25 0.99
N GLY A 163 7.46 5.03 0.71
CA GLY A 163 7.76 6.27 1.40
C GLY A 163 8.43 6.13 2.79
N ASP A 164 8.65 4.92 3.31
CA ASP A 164 9.40 4.71 4.55
C ASP A 164 10.90 4.88 4.30
N LYS A 165 11.50 5.87 4.96
CA LYS A 165 12.93 6.18 4.80
C LYS A 165 13.84 5.41 5.76
N VAL A 166 13.27 4.71 6.74
CA VAL A 166 14.00 3.96 7.78
C VAL A 166 14.03 2.46 7.45
N HIS A 167 12.87 1.89 7.17
CA HIS A 167 12.71 0.46 6.88
C HIS A 167 12.81 0.20 5.37
N ARG A 168 14.04 0.05 4.91
CA ARG A 168 14.39 -0.17 3.50
C ARG A 168 14.84 -1.60 3.26
N LEU A 169 15.02 -1.99 2.00
CA LEU A 169 15.46 -3.32 1.60
C LEU A 169 16.69 -3.80 2.41
N GLU A 170 17.63 -2.94 2.65
CA GLU A 170 18.89 -3.29 3.33
C GLU A 170 18.71 -3.48 4.85
N THR A 171 17.67 -2.88 5.47
CA THR A 171 17.51 -2.77 6.93
C THR A 171 16.44 -3.67 7.52
N ILE A 172 15.61 -4.31 6.69
CA ILE A 172 14.57 -5.24 7.13
C ILE A 172 14.97 -6.69 6.78
N THR A 173 14.76 -7.62 7.73
CA THR A 173 14.93 -9.04 7.44
C THR A 173 13.97 -9.46 6.33
N LYS A 174 14.51 -9.99 5.22
CA LYS A 174 13.70 -10.45 4.10
C LYS A 174 13.38 -11.94 4.23
N ILE A 175 12.15 -12.33 3.91
CA ILE A 175 11.77 -13.73 3.84
C ILE A 175 12.20 -14.26 2.48
N VAL A 176 12.80 -15.46 2.46
CA VAL A 176 13.19 -16.16 1.24
C VAL A 176 12.76 -17.62 1.29
N SER A 177 12.38 -18.17 0.16
CA SER A 177 12.02 -19.58 0.04
C SER A 177 12.45 -20.14 -1.30
N GLY A 178 12.52 -21.44 -1.39
CA GLY A 178 12.83 -22.17 -2.62
C GLY A 178 12.07 -23.49 -2.65
N MET A 179 11.92 -24.07 -3.84
CA MET A 179 11.23 -25.34 -4.02
C MET A 179 12.01 -26.55 -3.43
N ASP A 180 13.30 -26.38 -3.22
CA ASP A 180 14.19 -27.34 -2.57
C ASP A 180 15.33 -26.60 -1.86
N ASP A 181 16.12 -27.32 -1.04
CA ASP A 181 17.19 -26.75 -0.23
C ASP A 181 18.28 -26.05 -1.06
N GLU A 182 18.62 -26.58 -2.23
CA GLU A 182 19.61 -25.98 -3.12
C GLU A 182 19.11 -24.63 -3.67
N THR A 183 17.86 -24.59 -4.07
CA THR A 183 17.22 -23.36 -4.55
C THR A 183 17.09 -22.35 -3.42
N LEU A 184 16.65 -22.77 -2.24
CA LEU A 184 16.58 -21.92 -1.05
C LEU A 184 17.94 -21.31 -0.71
N ASP A 185 19.01 -22.10 -0.74
CA ASP A 185 20.36 -21.61 -0.47
C ASP A 185 20.82 -20.59 -1.53
N THR A 186 20.55 -20.86 -2.81
CA THR A 186 20.87 -19.94 -3.91
C THR A 186 20.12 -18.63 -3.77
N VAL A 187 18.81 -18.67 -3.48
CA VAL A 187 17.96 -17.48 -3.27
C VAL A 187 18.45 -16.70 -2.06
N ALA A 188 18.67 -17.38 -0.93
CA ALA A 188 19.11 -16.74 0.32
C ALA A 188 20.45 -16.01 0.12
N LYS A 189 21.47 -16.67 -0.41
CA LYS A 189 22.78 -16.06 -0.67
C LYS A 189 22.70 -14.88 -1.63
N THR A 190 21.82 -14.96 -2.64
CA THR A 190 21.63 -13.87 -3.60
C THR A 190 21.03 -12.64 -2.91
N TYR A 191 19.99 -12.78 -2.08
CA TYR A 191 19.43 -11.66 -1.35
C TYR A 191 20.35 -11.10 -0.26
N GLU A 192 21.15 -11.92 0.38
CA GLU A 192 22.18 -11.50 1.36
C GLU A 192 23.22 -10.53 0.77
N LEU A 193 23.40 -10.48 -0.56
CA LEU A 193 24.23 -9.46 -1.20
C LEU A 193 23.73 -8.03 -0.97
N VAL A 194 22.44 -7.85 -0.80
CA VAL A 194 21.79 -6.53 -0.70
C VAL A 194 21.05 -6.32 0.62
N VAL A 195 20.64 -7.37 1.33
CA VAL A 195 19.91 -7.31 2.60
C VAL A 195 20.88 -7.48 3.76
N LYS A 196 21.29 -6.37 4.36
CA LYS A 196 22.23 -6.37 5.52
C LYS A 196 21.62 -6.91 6.80
N ALA A 197 20.30 -6.76 6.97
CA ALA A 197 19.57 -7.29 8.12
C ALA A 197 19.44 -8.82 8.12
N GLY A 198 19.91 -9.47 7.04
CA GLY A 198 19.83 -10.91 6.88
C GLY A 198 18.50 -11.38 6.31
N VAL A 199 18.42 -12.69 6.05
CA VAL A 199 17.23 -13.33 5.49
C VAL A 199 16.67 -14.38 6.44
N HIS A 200 15.35 -14.52 6.44
CA HIS A 200 14.63 -15.63 7.08
C HIS A 200 14.34 -16.68 6.01
N ARG A 201 14.90 -17.87 6.16
CA ARG A 201 14.70 -19.01 5.26
C ARG A 201 13.39 -19.70 5.66
N ALA A 202 12.34 -19.50 4.88
CA ALA A 202 11.04 -20.13 5.12
C ALA A 202 11.06 -21.60 4.72
N GLU A 203 10.28 -22.43 5.43
CA GLU A 203 10.20 -23.86 5.22
C GLU A 203 9.71 -24.25 3.81
N SER A 204 8.84 -23.42 3.21
CA SER A 204 8.32 -23.64 1.87
C SER A 204 7.89 -22.32 1.21
N ILE A 205 7.63 -22.36 -0.09
CA ILE A 205 7.09 -21.24 -0.86
C ILE A 205 5.73 -20.83 -0.27
N LYS A 206 4.83 -21.78 -0.01
CA LYS A 206 3.50 -21.51 0.56
C LYS A 206 3.57 -20.84 1.94
N VAL A 207 4.55 -21.20 2.76
CA VAL A 207 4.78 -20.54 4.06
C VAL A 207 5.21 -19.09 3.87
N ALA A 208 6.08 -18.81 2.91
CA ALA A 208 6.54 -17.45 2.64
C ALA A 208 5.42 -16.57 2.04
N GLU A 209 4.60 -17.11 1.14
CA GLU A 209 3.39 -16.46 0.60
C GLU A 209 2.39 -16.15 1.72
N ALA A 210 2.10 -17.15 2.60
CA ALA A 210 1.21 -16.96 3.75
C ALA A 210 1.72 -15.88 4.70
N ALA A 211 3.02 -15.88 5.02
CA ALA A 211 3.63 -14.91 5.92
C ALA A 211 3.40 -13.47 5.45
N LYS A 212 3.52 -13.21 4.14
CA LYS A 212 3.27 -11.88 3.56
C LYS A 212 1.83 -11.43 3.76
N VAL A 213 0.88 -12.27 3.44
CA VAL A 213 -0.55 -11.92 3.49
C VAL A 213 -1.01 -11.67 4.93
N ILE A 214 -0.53 -12.47 5.90
CA ILE A 214 -0.94 -12.31 7.30
C ILE A 214 -0.34 -11.07 7.98
N GLU A 215 0.82 -10.55 7.54
CA GLU A 215 1.37 -9.29 8.06
C GLU A 215 0.40 -8.12 7.89
N ASN A 216 -0.20 -8.00 6.72
CA ASN A 216 -1.16 -6.96 6.43
C ASN A 216 -2.56 -7.27 6.96
N SER A 217 -3.00 -8.54 6.91
CA SER A 217 -4.28 -8.96 7.50
C SER A 217 -4.32 -8.74 9.02
N GLN A 218 -3.23 -9.02 9.74
CA GLN A 218 -3.12 -8.75 11.16
C GLN A 218 -3.27 -7.26 11.47
N ARG A 219 -2.62 -6.40 10.69
CA ARG A 219 -2.71 -4.95 10.85
C ARG A 219 -4.13 -4.46 10.57
N ASP A 220 -4.74 -4.94 9.51
CA ASP A 220 -6.10 -4.61 9.11
C ASP A 220 -7.12 -4.97 10.20
N ILE A 221 -7.05 -6.19 10.74
CA ILE A 221 -7.94 -6.66 11.82
C ILE A 221 -7.75 -5.84 13.10
N ASN A 222 -6.51 -5.49 13.45
CA ASN A 222 -6.25 -4.67 14.64
C ASN A 222 -6.83 -3.26 14.48
N ILE A 223 -6.75 -2.66 13.29
CA ILE A 223 -7.38 -1.36 13.02
C ILE A 223 -8.91 -1.51 13.03
N ALA A 224 -9.46 -2.59 12.44
CA ALA A 224 -10.90 -2.86 12.47
C ALA A 224 -11.43 -2.97 13.90
N PHE A 225 -10.70 -3.64 14.78
CA PHE A 225 -11.05 -3.69 16.20
C PHE A 225 -11.08 -2.30 16.83
N MET A 226 -10.10 -1.43 16.57
CA MET A 226 -10.11 -0.05 17.06
C MET A 226 -11.26 0.76 16.46
N ASN A 227 -11.58 0.56 15.19
CA ASN A 227 -12.71 1.19 14.51
C ASN A 227 -14.05 0.77 15.14
N GLU A 228 -14.24 -0.52 15.40
CA GLU A 228 -15.44 -1.00 16.09
C GLU A 228 -15.55 -0.43 17.49
N LEU A 229 -14.44 -0.37 18.25
CA LEU A 229 -14.43 0.29 19.57
C LEU A 229 -14.80 1.77 19.46
N SER A 230 -14.35 2.50 18.43
CA SER A 230 -14.72 3.90 18.24
C SER A 230 -16.21 4.08 18.00
N ILE A 231 -16.84 3.17 17.24
CA ILE A 231 -18.29 3.16 17.01
C ILE A 231 -19.05 2.89 18.32
N ILE A 232 -18.60 1.89 19.09
CA ILE A 232 -19.22 1.52 20.37
C ILE A 232 -19.11 2.68 21.38
N PHE A 233 -17.90 3.22 21.56
CA PHE A 233 -17.65 4.29 22.54
C PHE A 233 -18.35 5.60 22.14
N ASN A 234 -18.43 5.93 20.85
CA ASN A 234 -19.21 7.06 20.39
C ASN A 234 -20.69 6.95 20.77
N LYS A 235 -21.31 5.75 20.62
CA LYS A 235 -22.67 5.48 21.08
C LYS A 235 -22.83 5.58 22.60
N MET A 236 -21.79 5.30 23.37
CA MET A 236 -21.77 5.41 24.84
C MET A 236 -21.43 6.80 25.32
N GLY A 237 -21.07 7.74 24.45
CA GLY A 237 -20.59 9.08 24.83
C GLY A 237 -19.19 9.09 25.45
N ILE A 238 -18.39 8.04 25.19
CA ILE A 238 -17.02 7.88 25.71
C ILE A 238 -16.02 8.27 24.60
N ASP A 239 -14.96 8.97 24.98
CA ASP A 239 -13.90 9.35 24.05
C ASP A 239 -12.94 8.18 23.83
N THR A 240 -12.88 7.69 22.59
CA THR A 240 -12.05 6.53 22.20
C THR A 240 -10.56 6.74 22.49
N LYS A 241 -10.03 7.92 22.16
CA LYS A 241 -8.60 8.22 22.37
C LYS A 241 -8.23 8.13 23.84
N SER A 242 -9.04 8.68 24.74
CA SER A 242 -8.81 8.59 26.20
C SER A 242 -8.83 7.15 26.70
N VAL A 243 -9.72 6.31 26.17
CA VAL A 243 -9.74 4.86 26.51
C VAL A 243 -8.47 4.18 26.06
N LEU A 244 -8.04 4.44 24.81
CA LEU A 244 -6.82 3.83 24.26
C LEU A 244 -5.54 4.30 24.97
N GLU A 245 -5.49 5.57 25.40
CA GLU A 245 -4.40 6.09 26.21
C GLU A 245 -4.33 5.36 27.57
N ALA A 246 -5.48 5.20 28.24
CA ALA A 246 -5.55 4.49 29.50
C ALA A 246 -5.18 3.00 29.35
N ALA A 247 -5.75 2.31 28.37
CA ALA A 247 -5.42 0.90 28.09
C ALA A 247 -3.95 0.72 27.68
N GLY A 248 -3.41 1.68 26.92
CA GLY A 248 -2.01 1.69 26.45
C GLY A 248 -0.96 1.86 27.53
N THR A 249 -1.35 2.12 28.79
CA THR A 249 -0.45 2.08 29.95
C THR A 249 -0.04 0.67 30.33
N LYS A 250 -0.81 -0.33 29.90
CA LYS A 250 -0.47 -1.73 30.13
C LYS A 250 0.63 -2.20 29.17
N TRP A 251 1.68 -2.77 29.67
CA TRP A 251 2.90 -3.15 28.93
C TRP A 251 2.68 -4.05 27.71
N ASN A 252 1.66 -4.89 27.71
CA ASN A 252 1.36 -5.83 26.64
C ASN A 252 0.14 -5.41 25.77
N PHE A 253 -0.33 -4.17 25.92
CA PHE A 253 -1.38 -3.62 25.05
C PHE A 253 -0.78 -3.18 23.71
N LEU A 254 -1.27 -3.74 22.61
CA LEU A 254 -0.83 -3.36 21.27
C LEU A 254 -1.48 -2.03 20.86
N LYS A 255 -0.64 -1.05 20.60
CA LYS A 255 -1.10 0.32 20.26
C LYS A 255 -1.50 0.40 18.79
N PHE A 256 -2.78 0.23 18.53
CA PHE A 256 -3.45 0.59 17.28
C PHE A 256 -4.47 1.70 17.54
N TYR A 257 -4.84 2.41 16.52
CA TYR A 257 -5.76 3.53 16.59
C TYR A 257 -6.83 3.41 15.51
N PRO A 258 -8.05 3.95 15.71
CA PRO A 258 -9.07 3.98 14.68
C PRO A 258 -8.63 4.88 13.52
N GLY A 259 -9.16 4.62 12.34
CA GLY A 259 -8.88 5.41 11.15
C GLY A 259 -9.34 4.74 9.87
N LEU A 260 -9.16 5.42 8.77
CA LEU A 260 -9.46 4.91 7.44
C LEU A 260 -8.33 4.00 6.95
N VAL A 261 -8.69 2.88 6.34
CA VAL A 261 -7.74 1.87 5.84
C VAL A 261 -7.80 1.83 4.32
N GLY A 262 -6.94 2.60 3.69
CA GLY A 262 -6.76 2.66 2.24
C GLY A 262 -5.41 2.10 1.79
N GLY A 263 -5.04 2.43 0.53
CA GLY A 263 -3.78 2.04 -0.09
C GLY A 263 -3.78 0.64 -0.71
N HIS A 264 -2.59 0.21 -1.17
CA HIS A 264 -2.45 -0.98 -2.00
C HIS A 264 -2.30 -2.29 -1.23
N CYS A 265 -1.95 -2.24 0.05
CA CYS A 265 -1.55 -3.42 0.78
C CYS A 265 -2.58 -3.82 1.86
N ILE A 266 -2.78 -2.96 2.87
CA ILE A 266 -3.60 -3.32 4.03
C ILE A 266 -5.06 -3.56 3.64
N GLY A 267 -5.60 -2.75 2.71
CA GLY A 267 -6.97 -2.89 2.21
C GLY A 267 -7.16 -3.96 1.14
N VAL A 268 -6.07 -4.57 0.64
CA VAL A 268 -6.07 -5.49 -0.51
C VAL A 268 -5.64 -6.90 -0.13
N ASP A 269 -4.48 -7.06 0.53
CA ASP A 269 -3.92 -8.38 0.83
C ASP A 269 -4.85 -9.33 1.62
N PRO A 270 -5.71 -8.85 2.56
CA PRO A 270 -6.65 -9.73 3.25
C PRO A 270 -7.61 -10.46 2.30
N TYR A 271 -8.00 -9.84 1.19
CA TYR A 271 -8.89 -10.46 0.20
C TYR A 271 -8.23 -11.64 -0.52
N TYR A 272 -6.92 -11.60 -0.72
CA TYR A 272 -6.17 -12.73 -1.27
C TYR A 272 -6.32 -13.99 -0.40
N LEU A 273 -6.19 -13.85 0.91
CA LEU A 273 -6.32 -14.98 1.84
C LEU A 273 -7.77 -15.46 1.96
N THR A 274 -8.73 -14.52 2.02
CA THR A 274 -10.15 -14.89 2.12
C THR A 274 -10.66 -15.57 0.86
N TYR A 275 -10.22 -15.13 -0.32
CA TYR A 275 -10.51 -15.78 -1.60
C TYR A 275 -10.05 -17.25 -1.58
N LYS A 276 -8.79 -17.51 -1.18
CA LYS A 276 -8.27 -18.87 -1.09
C LYS A 276 -8.99 -19.71 -0.05
N ALA A 277 -9.40 -19.13 1.06
CA ALA A 277 -10.19 -19.80 2.08
C ALA A 277 -11.56 -20.24 1.54
N GLU A 278 -12.26 -19.38 0.80
CA GLU A 278 -13.54 -19.71 0.15
C GLU A 278 -13.39 -20.85 -0.87
N GLU A 279 -12.34 -20.82 -1.72
CA GLU A 279 -12.03 -21.92 -2.64
C GLU A 279 -11.88 -23.27 -1.91
N MET A 280 -11.35 -23.24 -0.69
CA MET A 280 -11.18 -24.43 0.18
C MET A 280 -12.44 -24.77 1.00
N GLY A 281 -13.53 -24.03 0.82
CA GLY A 281 -14.79 -24.24 1.53
C GLY A 281 -14.81 -23.66 2.96
N TYR A 282 -13.89 -22.75 3.30
CA TYR A 282 -13.87 -22.06 4.59
C TYR A 282 -14.23 -20.59 4.44
N HIS A 283 -15.41 -20.21 4.96
CA HIS A 283 -15.83 -18.82 5.02
C HIS A 283 -15.11 -18.09 6.16
N SER A 284 -14.30 -17.09 5.81
CA SER A 284 -13.52 -16.33 6.79
C SER A 284 -14.42 -15.47 7.70
N GLN A 285 -14.33 -15.69 9.02
CA GLN A 285 -15.17 -15.00 10.00
C GLN A 285 -14.55 -13.67 10.45
N ILE A 286 -13.27 -13.69 10.84
CA ILE A 286 -12.59 -12.53 11.43
C ILE A 286 -12.12 -11.56 10.36
N ILE A 287 -11.46 -12.06 9.30
CA ILE A 287 -10.83 -11.21 8.28
C ILE A 287 -11.89 -10.43 7.51
N LEU A 288 -12.95 -11.12 7.01
CA LEU A 288 -14.03 -10.45 6.27
C LEU A 288 -14.84 -9.49 7.14
N SER A 289 -15.07 -9.84 8.42
CA SER A 289 -15.75 -8.92 9.33
C SER A 289 -14.90 -7.66 9.58
N GLY A 290 -13.59 -7.83 9.77
CA GLY A 290 -12.66 -6.71 9.90
C GLY A 290 -12.64 -5.82 8.65
N ARG A 291 -12.57 -6.41 7.46
CA ARG A 291 -12.63 -5.67 6.20
C ARG A 291 -13.90 -4.85 6.07
N ARG A 292 -15.07 -5.44 6.34
CA ARG A 292 -16.35 -4.73 6.28
C ARG A 292 -16.38 -3.52 7.23
N ILE A 293 -15.89 -3.68 8.47
CA ILE A 293 -15.82 -2.56 9.41
C ILE A 293 -14.94 -1.45 8.85
N ASN A 294 -13.75 -1.79 8.35
CA ASN A 294 -12.82 -0.80 7.81
C ASN A 294 -13.36 -0.12 6.55
N ASP A 295 -14.04 -0.85 5.68
CA ASP A 295 -14.63 -0.31 4.46
C ASP A 295 -15.78 0.65 4.76
N ASP A 296 -16.58 0.40 5.80
CA ASP A 296 -17.71 1.24 6.21
C ASP A 296 -17.29 2.52 6.97
N MET A 297 -16.02 2.68 7.33
CA MET A 297 -15.58 3.82 8.15
C MET A 297 -15.69 5.17 7.43
N GLY A 298 -15.50 5.22 6.11
CA GLY A 298 -15.71 6.46 5.35
C GLY A 298 -17.15 6.95 5.45
N LYS A 299 -18.10 6.03 5.26
CA LYS A 299 -19.53 6.29 5.47
C LYS A 299 -19.83 6.73 6.90
N TYR A 300 -19.29 6.03 7.90
CA TYR A 300 -19.49 6.37 9.30
C TYR A 300 -19.03 7.80 9.65
N VAL A 301 -17.89 8.24 9.10
CA VAL A 301 -17.38 9.61 9.26
C VAL A 301 -18.34 10.62 8.63
N ALA A 302 -18.79 10.39 7.40
CA ALA A 302 -19.73 11.26 6.71
C ALA A 302 -21.05 11.39 7.45
N GLU A 303 -21.64 10.28 7.90
CA GLU A 303 -22.88 10.29 8.72
C GLU A 303 -22.72 11.09 10.02
N ASN A 304 -21.57 10.96 10.70
CA ASN A 304 -21.32 11.73 11.90
C ASN A 304 -21.08 13.22 11.62
N THR A 305 -20.48 13.55 10.47
CA THR A 305 -20.39 14.95 10.01
C THR A 305 -21.80 15.55 9.84
N VAL A 306 -22.69 14.83 9.16
CA VAL A 306 -24.08 15.26 8.96
C VAL A 306 -24.82 15.40 10.30
N LYS A 307 -24.69 14.44 11.22
CA LYS A 307 -25.28 14.53 12.58
C LYS A 307 -24.79 15.76 13.35
N ASN A 308 -23.51 16.12 13.20
CA ASN A 308 -22.95 17.29 13.87
C ASN A 308 -23.37 18.60 13.19
N LEU A 309 -23.56 18.64 11.87
CA LEU A 309 -24.19 19.77 11.18
C LEU A 309 -25.62 20.03 11.71
N ILE A 310 -26.40 18.97 11.89
CA ILE A 310 -27.76 19.08 12.47
C ILE A 310 -27.70 19.63 13.91
N LYS A 311 -26.76 19.16 14.73
CA LYS A 311 -26.57 19.69 16.11
C LYS A 311 -26.10 21.16 16.13
N ALA A 312 -25.49 21.61 15.04
CA ALA A 312 -25.07 23.00 14.86
C ALA A 312 -26.18 23.89 14.30
N ASP A 313 -27.40 23.36 14.13
CA ASP A 313 -28.53 24.05 13.47
C ASP A 313 -28.22 24.47 12.01
N VAL A 314 -27.31 23.76 11.33
CA VAL A 314 -26.95 23.99 9.93
C VAL A 314 -27.85 23.15 9.03
N PRO A 315 -28.50 23.74 8.01
CA PRO A 315 -29.19 22.98 6.97
C PRO A 315 -28.20 22.07 6.22
N VAL A 316 -28.47 20.76 6.23
CA VAL A 316 -27.55 19.76 5.63
C VAL A 316 -27.41 19.94 4.12
N LYS A 317 -28.54 20.09 3.43
CA LYS A 317 -28.54 20.31 1.98
C LYS A 317 -27.85 21.63 1.66
N ASN A 318 -26.84 21.56 0.78
CA ASN A 318 -25.98 22.68 0.38
C ASN A 318 -25.07 23.21 1.51
N ALA A 319 -24.89 22.48 2.62
CA ALA A 319 -23.86 22.81 3.59
C ALA A 319 -22.48 22.83 2.93
N LYS A 320 -21.67 23.81 3.26
CA LYS A 320 -20.30 23.91 2.72
C LYS A 320 -19.34 23.15 3.62
N VAL A 321 -18.83 22.05 3.13
CA VAL A 321 -17.91 21.17 3.85
C VAL A 321 -16.55 21.18 3.16
N ALA A 322 -15.48 21.36 3.92
CA ALA A 322 -14.11 21.18 3.45
C ALA A 322 -13.51 19.88 3.99
N ILE A 323 -12.75 19.18 3.16
CA ILE A 323 -11.97 18.02 3.55
C ILE A 323 -10.48 18.37 3.38
N LEU A 324 -9.72 18.24 4.46
CA LEU A 324 -8.28 18.47 4.48
C LEU A 324 -7.53 17.13 4.43
N GLY A 325 -6.91 16.86 3.30
CA GLY A 325 -6.22 15.60 2.98
C GLY A 325 -7.07 14.65 2.14
N PHE A 326 -6.43 14.05 1.13
CA PHE A 326 -7.07 13.11 0.21
C PHE A 326 -6.22 11.85 -0.04
N THR A 327 -4.94 11.91 0.26
CA THR A 327 -4.04 10.75 0.12
C THR A 327 -4.42 9.61 1.07
N PHE A 328 -4.02 8.39 0.75
CA PHE A 328 -4.37 7.25 1.61
C PHE A 328 -3.59 7.24 2.94
N LYS A 329 -2.48 7.97 3.05
CA LYS A 329 -1.70 8.16 4.27
C LYS A 329 -0.95 9.50 4.26
N GLU A 330 -0.46 9.90 5.46
CA GLU A 330 0.27 11.14 5.66
C GLU A 330 1.59 11.20 4.87
N ASN A 331 1.91 12.41 4.38
CA ASN A 331 3.18 12.77 3.74
C ASN A 331 3.56 11.88 2.55
N CYS A 332 2.57 11.51 1.75
CA CYS A 332 2.70 10.66 0.57
C CYS A 332 1.81 11.22 -0.54
N PRO A 333 2.27 11.31 -1.80
CA PRO A 333 1.47 11.86 -2.89
C PRO A 333 0.40 10.89 -3.45
N ASP A 334 0.46 9.61 -3.08
CA ASP A 334 -0.34 8.54 -3.65
C ASP A 334 -1.82 8.63 -3.21
N THR A 335 -2.71 8.74 -4.19
CA THR A 335 -4.15 8.86 -4.00
C THR A 335 -4.92 7.56 -4.27
N ARG A 336 -4.23 6.52 -4.75
CA ARG A 336 -4.87 5.25 -5.12
C ARG A 336 -5.46 4.56 -3.90
N ASN A 337 -6.70 4.06 -4.06
CA ASN A 337 -7.46 3.41 -2.99
C ASN A 337 -7.60 4.26 -1.71
N THR A 338 -7.63 5.58 -1.86
CA THR A 338 -7.93 6.45 -0.72
C THR A 338 -9.37 6.22 -0.23
N LYS A 339 -9.54 6.10 1.08
CA LYS A 339 -10.87 5.97 1.70
C LYS A 339 -11.54 7.34 1.95
N ILE A 340 -10.86 8.43 1.62
CA ILE A 340 -11.45 9.77 1.68
C ILE A 340 -12.50 9.94 0.58
N ILE A 341 -12.37 9.24 -0.53
CA ILE A 341 -13.37 9.22 -1.59
C ILE A 341 -14.73 8.69 -1.09
N ASP A 342 -14.73 7.75 -0.15
CA ASP A 342 -15.96 7.20 0.42
C ASP A 342 -16.69 8.28 1.27
N ILE A 343 -15.93 9.11 2.02
CA ILE A 343 -16.49 10.26 2.74
C ILE A 343 -17.09 11.26 1.74
N TYR A 344 -16.35 11.58 0.70
CA TYR A 344 -16.79 12.53 -0.33
C TYR A 344 -18.09 12.06 -1.01
N ASN A 345 -18.14 10.80 -1.42
CA ASN A 345 -19.30 10.22 -2.10
C ASN A 345 -20.52 10.17 -1.15
N GLU A 346 -20.36 9.71 0.08
CA GLU A 346 -21.44 9.63 1.05
C GLU A 346 -22.00 11.03 1.38
N LEU A 347 -21.15 12.05 1.53
CA LEU A 347 -21.63 13.43 1.73
C LEU A 347 -22.44 13.94 0.54
N ARG A 348 -22.11 13.54 -0.69
CA ARG A 348 -22.88 13.88 -1.88
C ARG A 348 -24.28 13.28 -1.87
N GLU A 349 -24.47 12.09 -1.30
CA GLU A 349 -25.79 11.50 -1.12
C GLU A 349 -26.73 12.38 -0.25
N TYR A 350 -26.15 13.17 0.67
CA TYR A 350 -26.89 14.17 1.47
C TYR A 350 -27.05 15.52 0.77
N GLY A 351 -26.63 15.65 -0.49
CA GLY A 351 -26.71 16.91 -1.25
C GLY A 351 -25.64 17.93 -0.87
N ILE A 352 -24.54 17.48 -0.27
CA ILE A 352 -23.34 18.26 0.03
C ILE A 352 -22.32 18.03 -1.08
N THR A 353 -21.69 19.10 -1.57
CA THR A 353 -20.52 18.98 -2.48
C THR A 353 -19.30 19.48 -1.75
N PRO A 354 -18.48 18.58 -1.15
CA PRO A 354 -17.30 18.99 -0.41
C PRO A 354 -16.24 19.61 -1.34
N VAL A 355 -15.48 20.57 -0.81
CA VAL A 355 -14.22 21.02 -1.41
C VAL A 355 -13.07 20.28 -0.72
N ILE A 356 -12.03 19.94 -1.48
CA ILE A 356 -10.89 19.16 -0.96
C ILE A 356 -9.60 19.95 -1.16
N ALA A 357 -8.79 20.04 -0.12
CA ALA A 357 -7.42 20.55 -0.19
C ALA A 357 -6.45 19.47 0.30
N ASP A 358 -5.40 19.24 -0.48
CA ASP A 358 -4.30 18.33 -0.09
C ASP A 358 -2.98 18.89 -0.62
N PRO A 359 -1.99 19.16 0.26
CA PRO A 359 -0.71 19.75 -0.17
C PRO A 359 0.28 18.74 -0.74
N GLU A 360 0.02 17.43 -0.58
CA GLU A 360 0.93 16.35 -0.97
C GLU A 360 0.42 15.54 -2.16
N ALA A 361 -0.92 15.48 -2.35
CA ALA A 361 -1.55 14.59 -3.30
C ALA A 361 -1.16 14.89 -4.75
N ASP A 362 -0.97 13.82 -5.55
CA ASP A 362 -0.87 13.92 -7.00
C ASP A 362 -2.23 14.33 -7.60
N ALA A 363 -2.33 15.60 -7.99
CA ALA A 363 -3.57 16.19 -8.50
C ALA A 363 -4.01 15.56 -9.84
N ASP A 364 -3.07 15.20 -10.71
CA ASP A 364 -3.36 14.56 -12.00
C ASP A 364 -3.88 13.14 -11.78
N GLU A 365 -3.31 12.42 -10.82
CA GLU A 365 -3.78 11.09 -10.45
C GLU A 365 -5.18 11.14 -9.84
N ALA A 366 -5.43 12.04 -8.89
CA ALA A 366 -6.74 12.22 -8.25
C ALA A 366 -7.83 12.59 -9.28
N LYS A 367 -7.51 13.48 -10.20
CA LYS A 367 -8.41 13.87 -11.30
C LYS A 367 -8.70 12.69 -12.22
N ARG A 368 -7.68 11.93 -12.59
CA ARG A 368 -7.80 10.77 -13.49
C ARG A 368 -8.61 9.63 -12.87
N LEU A 369 -8.37 9.31 -11.57
CA LEU A 369 -8.99 8.17 -10.88
C LEU A 369 -10.39 8.48 -10.36
N TYR A 370 -10.61 9.69 -9.85
CA TYR A 370 -11.82 10.02 -9.09
C TYR A 370 -12.56 11.25 -9.61
N GLY A 371 -12.00 11.98 -10.59
CA GLY A 371 -12.57 13.25 -11.07
C GLY A 371 -12.47 14.38 -10.04
N ILE A 372 -11.60 14.26 -9.03
CA ILE A 372 -11.42 15.25 -7.98
C ILE A 372 -10.42 16.31 -8.41
N GLU A 373 -10.76 17.57 -8.15
CA GLU A 373 -9.88 18.72 -8.28
C GLU A 373 -9.67 19.33 -6.89
N PHE A 374 -8.40 19.60 -6.56
CA PHE A 374 -8.06 20.23 -5.28
C PHE A 374 -8.15 21.75 -5.36
N VAL A 375 -8.50 22.36 -4.23
CA VAL A 375 -8.41 23.82 -4.03
C VAL A 375 -7.20 24.14 -3.16
N ASP A 376 -6.70 25.37 -3.24
CA ASP A 376 -5.70 25.83 -2.27
C ASP A 376 -6.35 25.94 -0.88
N ILE A 377 -5.64 25.55 0.17
CA ILE A 377 -6.14 25.63 1.55
C ILE A 377 -6.54 27.06 1.94
N ASN A 378 -5.84 28.07 1.41
CA ASN A 378 -6.13 29.48 1.64
C ASN A 378 -7.45 29.96 1.00
N ASP A 379 -7.98 29.21 0.02
CA ASP A 379 -9.24 29.48 -0.63
C ASP A 379 -10.44 28.84 0.09
N ILE A 380 -10.16 28.00 1.10
CA ILE A 380 -11.21 27.40 1.94
C ILE A 380 -11.75 28.46 2.88
N LYS A 381 -12.99 28.89 2.63
CA LYS A 381 -13.68 29.94 3.41
C LYS A 381 -15.17 29.69 3.47
N ASN A 382 -15.80 30.25 4.50
CA ASN A 382 -17.24 30.18 4.70
C ASN A 382 -17.78 28.75 4.77
N CYS A 383 -17.05 27.84 5.41
CA CYS A 383 -17.47 26.47 5.62
C CYS A 383 -18.41 26.35 6.81
N ASP A 384 -19.28 25.36 6.76
CA ASP A 384 -20.14 24.93 7.86
C ASP A 384 -19.48 23.80 8.66
N ALA A 385 -18.67 22.97 7.96
CA ALA A 385 -17.86 21.92 8.59
C ALA A 385 -16.48 21.81 7.91
N VAL A 386 -15.48 21.41 8.70
CA VAL A 386 -14.15 21.06 8.23
C VAL A 386 -13.82 19.66 8.72
N ILE A 387 -13.38 18.79 7.83
CA ILE A 387 -12.95 17.42 8.11
C ILE A 387 -11.42 17.35 7.94
N LEU A 388 -10.70 17.16 9.04
CA LEU A 388 -9.26 16.89 9.03
C LEU A 388 -9.06 15.39 8.84
N ALA A 389 -8.83 14.98 7.59
CA ALA A 389 -8.91 13.59 7.18
C ALA A 389 -7.54 12.87 7.18
N VAL A 390 -6.46 13.57 6.81
CA VAL A 390 -5.10 13.02 6.73
C VAL A 390 -4.15 13.86 7.60
N ALA A 391 -3.21 13.19 8.27
CA ALA A 391 -2.31 13.83 9.24
C ALA A 391 -1.00 14.35 8.60
N HIS A 392 -1.10 15.10 7.47
CA HIS A 392 0.08 15.73 6.88
C HIS A 392 0.77 16.68 7.84
N GLU A 393 2.11 16.81 7.75
CA GLU A 393 2.86 17.73 8.61
C GLU A 393 2.37 19.17 8.49
N GLN A 394 1.96 19.59 7.27
CA GLN A 394 1.39 20.91 7.02
C GLN A 394 0.11 21.15 7.84
N PHE A 395 -0.72 20.12 8.01
CA PHE A 395 -1.95 20.25 8.79
C PHE A 395 -1.73 20.22 10.29
N LYS A 396 -0.66 19.57 10.75
CA LYS A 396 -0.28 19.58 12.17
C LYS A 396 0.17 20.97 12.65
N SER A 397 0.61 21.82 11.73
CA SER A 397 1.02 23.18 12.01
C SER A 397 -0.13 24.20 12.05
N LEU A 398 -1.36 23.79 11.64
CA LEU A 398 -2.52 24.68 11.65
C LEU A 398 -2.91 25.03 13.09
N THR A 399 -3.12 26.31 13.31
CA THR A 399 -3.59 26.86 14.59
C THR A 399 -5.12 26.97 14.60
N MET A 400 -5.69 27.24 15.77
CA MET A 400 -7.12 27.53 15.88
C MET A 400 -7.56 28.70 15.00
N ASN A 401 -6.73 29.75 14.89
CA ASN A 401 -7.02 30.90 14.02
C ASN A 401 -7.10 30.50 12.54
N ASP A 402 -6.26 29.55 12.10
CA ASP A 402 -6.29 29.09 10.73
C ASP A 402 -7.60 28.32 10.45
N PHE A 403 -8.04 27.48 11.40
CA PHE A 403 -9.34 26.83 11.30
C PHE A 403 -10.50 27.84 11.34
N GLU A 404 -10.46 28.82 12.25
CA GLU A 404 -11.50 29.85 12.35
C GLU A 404 -11.68 30.62 11.05
N ALA A 405 -10.58 30.91 10.34
CA ALA A 405 -10.61 31.59 9.05
C ALA A 405 -11.32 30.80 7.94
N MET A 406 -11.44 29.47 8.09
CA MET A 406 -12.14 28.59 7.14
C MET A 406 -13.67 28.60 7.34
N PHE A 407 -14.15 28.97 8.51
CA PHE A 407 -15.57 28.90 8.85
C PHE A 407 -16.35 30.16 8.53
N LYS A 408 -17.68 30.03 8.53
CA LYS A 408 -18.59 31.17 8.43
C LYS A 408 -18.65 31.95 9.74
N HIS A 409 -18.59 33.27 9.65
CA HIS A 409 -18.88 34.14 10.78
C HIS A 409 -20.42 34.31 10.92
N ASN A 410 -21.06 33.38 11.59
CA ASN A 410 -22.51 33.40 11.84
C ASN A 410 -22.81 32.93 13.28
N GLU A 411 -24.11 32.85 13.64
CA GLU A 411 -24.55 32.39 14.95
C GLU A 411 -24.46 30.88 15.16
N ASN A 412 -24.25 30.10 14.06
CA ASN A 412 -24.15 28.65 14.11
C ASN A 412 -22.77 28.23 14.62
N LYS A 413 -22.72 27.08 15.28
CA LYS A 413 -21.45 26.52 15.76
C LYS A 413 -20.67 25.92 14.63
N ASN A 414 -19.37 26.10 14.65
CA ASN A 414 -18.44 25.49 13.73
C ASN A 414 -18.30 23.98 13.98
N VAL A 415 -18.45 23.16 12.95
CA VAL A 415 -18.29 21.69 13.04
C VAL A 415 -16.89 21.30 12.61
N LEU A 416 -16.13 20.68 13.52
CA LEU A 416 -14.77 20.21 13.25
C LEU A 416 -14.69 18.70 13.48
N VAL A 417 -14.40 17.97 12.41
CA VAL A 417 -14.24 16.51 12.41
C VAL A 417 -12.75 16.19 12.27
N ASP A 418 -12.16 15.61 13.31
CA ASP A 418 -10.73 15.27 13.36
C ASP A 418 -10.56 13.75 13.36
N ILE A 419 -10.43 13.15 12.17
CA ILE A 419 -10.39 11.70 12.02
C ILE A 419 -9.23 11.06 12.78
N LYS A 420 -8.08 11.73 12.82
CA LYS A 420 -6.85 11.21 13.44
C LYS A 420 -6.66 11.64 14.90
N GLY A 421 -7.53 12.51 15.42
CA GLY A 421 -7.40 13.04 16.77
C GLY A 421 -6.13 13.86 16.97
N LEU A 422 -5.75 14.67 15.99
CA LEU A 422 -4.54 15.50 16.03
C LEU A 422 -4.66 16.67 16.99
N LEU A 423 -5.86 17.23 17.10
CA LEU A 423 -6.13 18.47 17.82
C LEU A 423 -6.49 18.19 19.27
N ASP A 424 -6.31 19.20 20.14
CA ASP A 424 -6.77 19.13 21.53
C ASP A 424 -8.28 19.33 21.58
N ARG A 425 -9.02 18.27 21.86
CA ARG A 425 -10.46 18.27 21.93
C ARG A 425 -11.02 19.35 22.87
N LYS A 426 -10.41 19.49 24.08
CA LYS A 426 -10.92 20.41 25.10
C LYS A 426 -10.74 21.86 24.67
N GLU A 427 -9.65 22.18 24.00
CA GLU A 427 -9.37 23.50 23.48
C GLU A 427 -10.47 23.95 22.49
N TYR A 428 -10.79 23.09 21.49
CA TYR A 428 -11.82 23.41 20.49
C TYR A 428 -13.24 23.40 21.06
N GLU A 429 -13.58 22.45 21.95
CA GLU A 429 -14.89 22.44 22.62
C GLU A 429 -15.09 23.70 23.49
N ASN A 430 -14.06 24.16 24.22
CA ASN A 430 -14.09 25.40 25.02
C ASN A 430 -14.22 26.64 24.14
N ALA A 431 -13.66 26.63 22.92
CA ALA A 431 -13.84 27.69 21.94
C ALA A 431 -15.23 27.66 21.24
N GLY A 432 -16.10 26.70 21.59
CA GLY A 432 -17.48 26.64 21.11
C GLY A 432 -17.70 25.78 19.87
N TYR A 433 -16.67 25.06 19.40
CA TYR A 433 -16.81 24.13 18.28
C TYR A 433 -17.63 22.90 18.66
N ILE A 434 -18.37 22.35 17.71
CA ILE A 434 -18.84 20.97 17.77
C ILE A 434 -17.69 20.11 17.24
N TYR A 435 -16.87 19.61 18.15
CA TYR A 435 -15.71 18.77 17.82
C TYR A 435 -16.08 17.29 17.91
N TRP A 436 -15.69 16.53 16.90
CA TRP A 436 -15.85 15.08 16.86
C TRP A 436 -14.60 14.40 16.31
N ARG A 437 -14.26 13.22 16.86
CA ARG A 437 -13.17 12.36 16.37
C ARG A 437 -13.52 10.89 16.47
N LEU A 438 -12.76 10.01 15.74
CA LEU A 438 -12.84 8.56 15.86
C LEU A 438 -12.35 8.06 17.22
#